data_4681b58e14f2aa6b2f045ecc3a82da1b
#
_entry.id   4681b58e14f2aa6b2f045ecc3a82da1b
#
_cell.length_a   1.000
_cell.length_b   1.000
_cell.length_c   1.000
_cell.angle_alpha   90.00
_cell.angle_beta   90.00
_cell.angle_gamma   90.00
#
_symmetry.space_group_name_H-M   'P 1'
#
loop_
_entity.id
_entity.type
_entity.pdbx_description
1 polymer ?
#
loop_
_entity_poly.entity_id
_entity_poly.type
_entity_poly.pdbx_seq_one_letter_code
_entity_poly.pdbx_strand_id
1 'polypeptide(L)'
;MNQNNDQNAQQINIELGEKEAEGIYSNLAIITHSPAEFVIDFTRVVPGVPKARVLSRIITTPQHAKMLMRALKDNIDKFETRFGEIKIDAQQTPQFGFIQADKGEKVN
;
A
#
# COMPACT_ATOMS: atom_id res chain seq x y z
N MET A 1 -23.85 14.48 -27.08
CA MET A 1 -23.52 14.24 -26.59
C MET A 1 -23.11 13.47 -26.17
N ASN A 2 -22.96 13.12 -26.09
CA ASN A 2 -22.72 12.52 -25.64
C ASN A 2 -21.83 12.16 -24.97
N GLN A 3 -21.07 12.43 -24.97
CA GLN A 3 -20.11 12.29 -24.04
C GLN A 3 -20.60 11.99 -22.71
N ASN A 4 -21.69 12.25 -22.49
CA ASN A 4 -22.30 11.89 -21.25
C ASN A 4 -22.26 10.45 -21.00
N ASN A 5 -22.35 9.70 -22.03
CA ASN A 5 -22.31 8.29 -21.85
C ASN A 5 -21.01 7.86 -21.28
N ASP A 6 -19.96 8.49 -21.74
CA ASP A 6 -18.69 8.12 -21.23
C ASP A 6 -18.60 8.43 -19.77
N GLN A 7 -19.15 9.53 -19.39
CA GLN A 7 -19.07 9.85 -18.01
C GLN A 7 -19.87 8.93 -17.18
N ASN A 8 -20.99 8.51 -17.68
CA ASN A 8 -21.77 7.55 -16.95
C ASN A 8 -21.02 6.27 -16.78
N ALA A 9 -20.31 5.87 -17.80
CA ALA A 9 -19.57 4.63 -17.68
C ALA A 9 -18.50 4.75 -16.63
N GLN A 10 -18.09 5.97 -16.33
CA GLN A 10 -17.06 6.11 -15.35
C GLN A 10 -17.58 6.37 -13.96
N GLN A 11 -18.88 6.44 -13.82
CA GLN A 11 -19.42 6.59 -12.50
C GLN A 11 -19.44 5.25 -11.82
N ILE A 12 -18.75 5.17 -10.74
CA ILE A 12 -18.63 3.92 -10.02
C ILE A 12 -19.15 4.12 -8.62
N ASN A 13 -20.04 3.25 -8.23
CA ASN A 13 -20.52 3.27 -6.86
C ASN A 13 -19.61 2.41 -6.04
N ILE A 14 -19.07 2.96 -4.99
CA ILE A 14 -18.14 2.27 -4.15
C ILE A 14 -18.81 1.95 -2.85
N GLU A 15 -18.81 0.68 -2.49
CA GLU A 15 -19.38 0.22 -1.25
C GLU A 15 -18.30 -0.17 -0.29
N LEU A 16 -18.50 0.17 0.96
CA LEU A 16 -17.60 -0.24 2.02
C LEU A 16 -18.35 -1.25 2.87
N GLY A 17 -17.97 -2.52 2.78
CA GLY A 17 -18.61 -3.54 3.57
C GLY A 17 -18.33 -3.37 5.04
N GLU A 18 -19.15 -3.99 5.87
CA GLU A 18 -18.99 -3.84 7.30
C GLU A 18 -17.66 -4.42 7.76
N LYS A 19 -17.30 -5.55 7.21
CA LYS A 19 -16.05 -6.15 7.61
C LYS A 19 -14.87 -5.32 7.16
N GLU A 20 -14.93 -4.85 5.91
CA GLU A 20 -13.83 -4.05 5.39
C GLU A 20 -13.69 -2.73 6.09
N ALA A 21 -14.80 -2.22 6.62
CA ALA A 21 -14.76 -0.94 7.32
C ALA A 21 -13.97 -1.02 8.62
N GLU A 22 -13.82 -2.22 9.17
CA GLU A 22 -13.02 -2.36 10.38
C GLU A 22 -11.56 -2.08 10.13
N GLY A 23 -11.11 -2.37 8.93
CA GLY A 23 -9.73 -2.12 8.59
C GLY A 23 -8.78 -3.13 9.15
N ILE A 24 -7.56 -3.06 8.69
CA ILE A 24 -6.50 -3.93 9.17
C ILE A 24 -5.31 -3.05 9.48
N TYR A 25 -4.79 -3.16 10.69
CA TYR A 25 -3.61 -2.41 11.05
C TYR A 25 -2.39 -3.12 10.51
N SER A 26 -1.55 -2.40 9.80
CA SER A 26 -0.33 -2.96 9.24
C SER A 26 0.80 -1.99 9.49
N ASN A 27 1.94 -2.49 9.87
CA ASN A 27 3.11 -1.66 10.08
C ASN A 27 4.30 -2.11 9.26
N LEU A 28 4.09 -3.01 8.32
CA LEU A 28 5.14 -3.48 7.44
C LEU A 28 4.51 -3.91 6.13
N ALA A 29 5.05 -3.47 5.03
CA ALA A 29 4.58 -3.93 3.72
C ALA A 29 5.76 -4.50 2.96
N ILE A 30 5.57 -5.70 2.45
CA ILE A 30 6.59 -6.36 1.65
C ILE A 30 6.10 -6.34 0.22
N ILE A 31 6.93 -5.80 -0.67
CA ILE A 31 6.52 -5.60 -2.05
C ILE A 31 7.43 -6.40 -2.96
N THR A 32 6.80 -7.20 -3.79
CA THR A 32 7.51 -7.95 -4.82
C THR A 32 6.85 -7.69 -6.15
N HIS A 33 7.54 -8.02 -7.21
CA HIS A 33 6.95 -7.79 -8.52
C HIS A 33 7.48 -8.76 -9.55
N SER A 34 6.72 -8.91 -10.60
CA SER A 34 7.12 -9.58 -11.82
C SER A 34 6.78 -8.63 -12.95
N PRO A 35 7.09 -8.98 -14.19
CA PRO A 35 6.68 -8.08 -15.28
C PRO A 35 5.18 -7.87 -15.39
N ALA A 36 4.39 -8.78 -14.84
CA ALA A 36 2.94 -8.69 -14.98
C ALA A 36 2.24 -8.14 -13.76
N GLU A 37 2.83 -8.23 -12.57
CA GLU A 37 2.10 -7.95 -11.36
C GLU A 37 2.97 -7.36 -10.29
N PHE A 38 2.35 -6.58 -9.42
CA PHE A 38 2.93 -6.21 -8.14
C PHE A 38 2.13 -6.89 -7.05
N VAL A 39 2.84 -7.39 -6.05
CA VAL A 39 2.22 -8.03 -4.91
C VAL A 39 2.62 -7.25 -3.67
N ILE A 40 1.64 -6.78 -2.92
CA ILE A 40 1.88 -6.01 -1.72
C ILE A 40 1.31 -6.79 -0.56
N ASP A 41 2.19 -7.22 0.33
CA ASP A 41 1.78 -8.01 1.49
C ASP A 41 1.80 -7.10 2.70
N PHE A 42 0.63 -6.78 3.22
CA PHE A 42 0.52 -5.96 4.41
C PHE A 42 0.62 -6.86 5.63
N THR A 43 1.53 -6.51 6.51
CA THR A 43 1.96 -7.40 7.56
C THR A 43 1.95 -6.65 8.88
N ARG A 44 1.77 -7.37 9.95
CA ARG A 44 1.86 -6.80 11.27
C ARG A 44 2.99 -7.47 12.02
N VAL A 45 3.91 -6.65 12.51
CA VAL A 45 5.00 -7.12 13.33
C VAL A 45 4.71 -6.68 14.75
N VAL A 46 4.74 -7.63 15.67
CA VAL A 46 4.45 -7.36 17.07
C VAL A 46 5.71 -7.67 17.86
N PRO A 47 6.19 -6.74 18.64
CA PRO A 47 7.40 -6.98 19.43
C PRO A 47 7.21 -8.19 20.34
N GLY A 48 8.23 -9.01 20.42
CA GLY A 48 8.17 -10.20 21.23
C GLY A 48 7.53 -11.39 20.58
N VAL A 49 6.94 -11.21 19.42
CA VAL A 49 6.35 -12.30 18.68
C VAL A 49 7.29 -12.66 17.55
N PRO A 50 7.82 -13.87 17.52
CA PRO A 50 8.88 -14.19 16.58
C PRO A 50 8.45 -14.22 15.12
N LYS A 51 7.18 -14.39 14.85
CA LYS A 51 6.73 -14.45 13.47
C LYS A 51 5.79 -13.33 13.18
N ALA A 52 6.04 -12.62 12.08
CA ALA A 52 5.10 -11.65 11.58
C ALA A 52 4.13 -12.34 10.65
N ARG A 53 2.92 -11.84 10.60
CA ARG A 53 1.89 -12.44 9.77
C ARG A 53 1.49 -11.50 8.67
N VAL A 54 1.36 -12.05 7.47
CA VAL A 54 0.75 -11.31 6.39
C VAL A 54 -0.74 -11.33 6.62
N LEU A 55 -1.32 -10.15 6.73
CA LEU A 55 -2.74 -10.04 6.99
C LEU A 55 -3.55 -9.83 5.73
N SER A 56 -2.94 -9.27 4.71
CA SER A 56 -3.66 -9.02 3.48
C SER A 56 -2.66 -8.94 2.34
N ARG A 57 -2.94 -9.64 1.28
CA ARG A 57 -2.11 -9.61 0.09
C ARG A 57 -2.90 -8.95 -1.01
N ILE A 58 -2.35 -7.90 -1.58
CA ILE A 58 -2.98 -7.18 -2.68
C ILE A 58 -2.15 -7.41 -3.92
N ILE A 59 -2.80 -7.83 -4.98
CA ILE A 59 -2.13 -8.05 -6.25
C ILE A 59 -2.70 -7.07 -7.24
N THR A 60 -1.82 -6.37 -7.93
CA THR A 60 -2.28 -5.36 -8.86
C THR A 60 -1.34 -5.29 -10.03
N THR A 61 -1.75 -4.58 -11.07
CA THR A 61 -0.91 -4.44 -12.26
C THR A 61 0.17 -3.41 -12.01
N PRO A 62 1.25 -3.44 -12.79
CA PRO A 62 2.27 -2.41 -12.65
C PRO A 62 1.72 -1.00 -12.83
N GLN A 63 0.80 -0.84 -13.77
CA GLN A 63 0.21 0.47 -13.99
C GLN A 63 -0.54 0.95 -12.76
N HIS A 64 -1.34 0.07 -12.15
CA HIS A 64 -2.10 0.47 -10.99
C HIS A 64 -1.21 0.67 -9.78
N ALA A 65 -0.12 -0.07 -9.70
CA ALA A 65 0.83 0.16 -8.61
C ALA A 65 1.44 1.54 -8.73
N LYS A 66 1.75 1.97 -9.95
CA LYS A 66 2.31 3.30 -10.12
C LYS A 66 1.28 4.37 -9.80
N MET A 67 0.03 4.13 -10.17
CA MET A 67 -1.02 5.08 -9.84
C MET A 67 -1.23 5.15 -8.34
N LEU A 68 -1.14 4.01 -7.66
CA LEU A 68 -1.27 4.00 -6.21
C LEU A 68 -0.15 4.81 -5.57
N MET A 69 1.08 4.64 -6.07
CA MET A 69 2.19 5.39 -5.54
C MET A 69 1.96 6.89 -5.67
N ARG A 70 1.48 7.31 -6.84
CA ARG A 70 1.23 8.72 -7.05
C ARG A 70 0.14 9.26 -6.13
N ALA A 71 -0.92 8.48 -5.97
CA ALA A 71 -2.01 8.90 -5.10
C ALA A 71 -1.55 8.98 -3.66
N LEU A 72 -0.75 8.02 -3.25
CA LEU A 72 -0.24 8.02 -1.89
C LEU A 72 0.68 9.20 -1.67
N LYS A 73 1.56 9.47 -2.64
CA LYS A 73 2.44 10.61 -2.50
C LYS A 73 1.66 11.90 -2.39
N ASP A 74 0.63 12.05 -3.19
CA ASP A 74 -0.17 13.25 -3.16
C ASP A 74 -0.82 13.43 -1.79
N ASN A 75 -1.30 12.36 -1.21
CA ASN A 75 -1.92 12.43 0.10
C ASN A 75 -0.89 12.73 1.19
N ILE A 76 0.29 12.17 1.07
CA ILE A 76 1.35 12.47 2.02
C ILE A 76 1.72 13.94 1.93
N ASP A 77 1.82 14.48 0.73
CA ASP A 77 2.15 15.89 0.56
C ASP A 77 1.09 16.76 1.22
N LYS A 78 -0.15 16.42 1.05
CA LYS A 78 -1.23 17.18 1.65
C LYS A 78 -1.17 17.09 3.18
N PHE A 79 -0.90 15.90 3.67
CA PHE A 79 -0.77 15.72 5.10
C PHE A 79 0.36 16.60 5.65
N GLU A 80 1.50 16.58 4.98
CA GLU A 80 2.65 17.31 5.48
C GLU A 80 2.44 18.82 5.39
N THR A 81 1.69 19.27 4.40
CA THR A 81 1.39 20.69 4.32
C THR A 81 0.56 21.13 5.51
N ARG A 82 -0.33 20.27 5.96
CA ARG A 82 -1.23 20.66 7.02
C ARG A 82 -0.69 20.38 8.41
N PHE A 83 0.00 19.26 8.57
CA PHE A 83 0.39 18.81 9.89
C PHE A 83 1.88 18.79 10.12
N GLY A 84 2.68 19.04 9.09
CA GLY A 84 4.12 19.02 9.25
C GLY A 84 4.72 17.76 8.68
N GLU A 85 6.01 17.82 8.56
CA GLU A 85 6.76 16.74 7.94
C GLU A 85 6.66 15.46 8.71
N ILE A 86 6.43 14.37 7.99
CA ILE A 86 6.46 13.04 8.57
C ILE A 86 7.91 12.64 8.66
N LYS A 87 8.38 12.42 9.88
CA LYS A 87 9.78 12.11 10.07
C LYS A 87 9.98 10.63 10.13
N ILE A 88 10.95 10.17 9.36
CA ILE A 88 11.30 8.77 9.31
C ILE A 88 12.67 8.67 9.94
N ASP A 89 12.75 7.93 11.03
CA ASP A 89 13.99 7.81 11.76
C ASP A 89 14.83 6.73 11.11
N ALA A 90 15.84 7.14 10.39
CA ALA A 90 16.66 6.19 9.67
C ALA A 90 17.41 5.27 10.59
N GLN A 91 17.51 5.60 11.86
CA GLN A 91 18.20 4.74 12.77
C GLN A 91 17.33 3.72 13.41
N GLN A 92 16.04 3.79 13.18
CA GLN A 92 15.20 2.76 13.70
C GLN A 92 15.43 1.50 12.92
N THR A 93 15.14 0.40 13.57
CA THR A 93 15.37 -0.86 12.92
C THR A 93 14.47 -0.96 11.72
N PRO A 94 14.91 -1.67 10.72
CA PRO A 94 14.11 -1.83 9.52
C PRO A 94 13.01 -2.85 9.66
N GLN A 95 12.59 -3.15 10.87
CA GLN A 95 11.55 -4.15 11.06
C GLN A 95 10.20 -3.66 10.66
N PHE A 96 10.01 -2.36 10.63
CA PHE A 96 8.72 -1.81 10.28
C PHE A 96 8.87 -0.97 9.03
N GLY A 97 7.83 -0.87 8.27
CA GLY A 97 7.83 -0.06 7.08
C GLY A 97 7.70 -0.90 5.85
N PHE A 98 8.50 -0.59 4.83
CA PHE A 98 8.41 -1.27 3.57
C PHE A 98 9.68 -2.02 3.28
N ILE A 99 9.53 -3.26 2.85
CA ILE A 99 10.64 -4.09 2.45
C ILE A 99 10.42 -4.47 1.02
N GLN A 100 11.47 -4.34 0.21
CA GLN A 100 11.44 -4.79 -1.17
C GLN A 100 12.16 -6.10 -1.25
N ALA A 101 11.52 -7.07 -1.82
CA ALA A 101 12.14 -8.36 -2.04
C ALA A 101 12.51 -8.46 -3.49
N ASP A 102 13.78 -8.35 -3.79
CA ASP A 102 14.23 -8.44 -5.16
C ASP A 102 14.41 -9.85 -5.55
N LYS A 103 14.17 -10.08 -6.82
CA LYS A 103 14.39 -11.35 -7.32
C LYS A 103 15.83 -11.72 -7.20
N GLY A 104 16.11 -12.82 -6.74
CA GLY A 104 17.48 -13.25 -6.62
C GLY A 104 18.22 -12.70 -5.45
N GLU A 105 17.63 -11.81 -4.70
CA GLU A 105 18.28 -11.30 -3.54
C GLU A 105 17.73 -11.91 -2.32
N LYS A 106 18.59 -12.04 -1.34
CA LYS A 106 18.11 -12.54 -0.12
C LYS A 106 17.58 -11.45 0.69
N VAL A 107 16.42 -11.65 1.22
CA VAL A 107 15.80 -10.65 2.03
C VAL A 107 16.06 -10.97 3.47
N ASN A 108 17.21 -11.17 3.81
CA ASN A 108 17.47 -11.62 5.16
C ASN A 108 17.87 -10.52 6.05
#